data_2b389136a674f422e0a83d72415a1927
#
_entry.id   2b389136a674f422e0a83d72415a1927
#
_cell.length_a   1.000
_cell.length_b   1.000
_cell.length_c   1.000
_cell.angle_alpha   90.00
_cell.angle_beta   90.00
_cell.angle_gamma   90.00
#
_symmetry.space_group_name_H-M   'P 1'
#
loop_
_entity.id
_entity.type
_entity.pdbx_description
1 polymer ?
#
loop_
_entity_poly.entity_id
_entity_poly.type
_entity_poly.pdbx_seq_one_letter_code
_entity_poly.pdbx_strand_id
1 'polypeptide(L)'
;MTKPLGYYTNYIPGKSGLLEYLQETYGSCLQGLSVREKLYLIRAIADNLILRASGDIRGQVHPLSHEIFRLPTSDQEGLIEALIAQLRSM
;
A
#
# COMPACT_ATOMS: atom_id res chain seq x y z
N MET A 1 2.02 -4.14 15.00
CA MET A 1 2.97 -5.24 14.77
C MET A 1 3.04 -5.59 13.29
N THR A 2 4.25 -5.73 12.77
CA THR A 2 4.45 -6.04 11.36
C THR A 2 4.32 -7.54 11.12
N LYS A 3 3.61 -7.92 10.07
CA LYS A 3 3.38 -9.33 9.73
C LYS A 3 4.11 -9.69 8.43
N PRO A 4 4.45 -10.97 8.26
CA PRO A 4 5.10 -11.42 7.02
C PRO A 4 4.22 -11.18 5.79
N LEU A 5 4.89 -11.10 4.64
CA LEU A 5 4.23 -10.78 3.38
C LEU A 5 3.08 -11.74 3.04
N GLY A 6 3.24 -13.02 3.36
CA GLY A 6 2.20 -14.01 3.10
C GLY A 6 0.89 -13.78 3.86
N TYR A 7 0.93 -12.99 4.93
CA TYR A 7 -0.27 -12.62 5.66
C TYR A 7 -1.18 -11.72 4.81
N TYR A 8 -0.59 -10.91 3.96
CA TYR A 8 -1.33 -9.91 3.18
C TYR A 8 -1.61 -10.33 1.75
N THR A 9 -0.88 -11.32 1.24
CA THR A 9 -0.94 -11.70 -0.17
C THR A 9 -1.21 -13.20 -0.30
N ASN A 10 -1.31 -13.67 -1.54
CA ASN A 10 -1.44 -15.11 -1.83
C ASN A 10 -0.09 -15.80 -1.92
N TYR A 11 0.97 -15.15 -1.42
CA TYR A 11 2.31 -15.72 -1.46
C TYR A 11 2.39 -17.01 -0.65
N ILE A 12 2.95 -18.04 -1.27
CA ILE A 12 3.22 -19.32 -0.61
C ILE A 12 4.75 -19.49 -0.59
N PRO A 13 5.35 -19.68 0.62
CA PRO A 13 6.80 -19.85 0.71
C PRO A 13 7.27 -21.02 -0.16
N GLY A 14 8.42 -20.82 -0.82
CA GLY A 14 8.99 -21.82 -1.70
C GLY A 14 8.55 -21.70 -3.15
N LYS A 15 7.58 -20.88 -3.45
CA LYS A 15 7.18 -20.60 -4.83
C LYS A 15 7.97 -19.42 -5.35
N SER A 16 8.68 -19.61 -6.45
CA SER A 16 9.47 -18.55 -7.05
C SER A 16 8.57 -17.45 -7.62
N GLY A 17 9.13 -16.26 -7.76
CA GLY A 17 8.41 -15.12 -8.29
C GLY A 17 8.79 -13.84 -7.58
N LEU A 18 8.07 -12.77 -7.93
CA LEU A 18 8.38 -11.44 -7.41
C LEU A 18 8.21 -11.35 -5.90
N LEU A 19 7.14 -11.95 -5.36
CA LEU A 19 6.90 -11.87 -3.92
C LEU A 19 8.01 -12.54 -3.13
N GLU A 20 8.49 -13.67 -3.61
CA GLU A 20 9.60 -14.35 -2.95
C GLU A 20 10.88 -13.53 -3.07
N TYR A 21 11.14 -12.94 -4.23
CA TYR A 21 12.29 -12.05 -4.40
C TYR A 21 12.26 -10.88 -3.42
N LEU A 22 11.10 -10.26 -3.26
CA LEU A 22 10.95 -9.14 -2.33
C LEU A 22 11.26 -9.56 -0.90
N GLN A 23 10.75 -10.71 -0.50
CA GLN A 23 10.93 -11.20 0.85
C GLN A 23 12.39 -11.60 1.10
N GLU A 24 13.03 -12.25 0.14
CA GLU A 24 14.42 -12.65 0.29
C GLU A 24 15.37 -11.45 0.28
N THR A 25 15.06 -10.44 -0.52
CA THR A 25 15.92 -9.26 -0.65
C THR A 25 15.75 -8.28 0.50
N TYR A 26 14.52 -8.06 0.95
CA TYR A 26 14.22 -7.00 1.92
C TYR A 26 13.71 -7.51 3.26
N GLY A 27 13.57 -8.82 3.42
CA GLY A 27 13.10 -9.41 4.68
C GLY A 27 11.66 -9.85 4.60
N SER A 28 11.28 -10.80 5.47
CA SER A 28 9.95 -11.40 5.46
C SER A 28 8.84 -10.38 5.71
N CYS A 29 9.15 -9.29 6.40
CA CYS A 29 8.20 -8.21 6.65
C CYS A 29 8.57 -6.96 5.87
N LEU A 30 9.45 -7.08 4.87
CA LEU A 30 9.97 -5.99 4.07
C LEU A 30 10.64 -4.89 4.90
N GLN A 31 11.19 -5.29 6.05
CA GLN A 31 11.84 -4.36 6.97
C GLN A 31 13.12 -3.76 6.41
N GLY A 32 13.68 -4.36 5.35
CA GLY A 32 14.87 -3.83 4.68
C GLY A 32 14.60 -2.61 3.81
N LEU A 33 13.33 -2.27 3.56
CA LEU A 33 12.99 -1.06 2.81
C LEU A 33 12.98 0.15 3.73
N SER A 34 13.45 1.29 3.24
CA SER A 34 13.35 2.54 3.97
C SER A 34 11.90 3.03 4.00
N VAL A 35 11.61 3.98 4.88
CA VAL A 35 10.27 4.59 4.93
C VAL A 35 9.91 5.21 3.59
N ARG A 36 10.86 5.92 2.99
CA ARG A 36 10.62 6.57 1.70
C ARG A 36 10.36 5.56 0.60
N GLU A 37 11.09 4.46 0.60
CA GLU A 37 10.89 3.39 -0.38
C GLU A 37 9.53 2.72 -0.23
N LYS A 38 9.11 2.47 1.02
CA LYS A 38 7.78 1.90 1.27
C LYS A 38 6.68 2.81 0.74
N LEU A 39 6.79 4.10 1.00
CA LEU A 39 5.81 5.07 0.51
C LEU A 39 5.83 5.18 -1.01
N TYR A 40 7.02 5.11 -1.60
CA TYR A 40 7.14 5.12 -3.06
C TYR A 40 6.40 3.94 -3.69
N LEU A 41 6.56 2.75 -3.11
CA LEU A 41 5.90 1.56 -3.62
C LEU A 41 4.38 1.64 -3.44
N ILE A 42 3.92 2.15 -2.30
CA ILE A 42 2.48 2.36 -2.07
C ILE A 42 1.91 3.27 -3.16
N ARG A 43 2.60 4.36 -3.45
CA ARG A 43 2.18 5.29 -4.50
C ARG A 43 2.12 4.62 -5.86
N ALA A 44 3.16 3.88 -6.22
CA ALA A 44 3.22 3.21 -7.52
C ALA A 44 2.12 2.17 -7.69
N ILE A 45 1.87 1.40 -6.63
CA ILE A 45 0.80 0.40 -6.64
C ILE A 45 -0.56 1.08 -6.75
N ALA A 46 -0.77 2.15 -5.98
CA ALA A 46 -2.03 2.88 -6.02
C ALA A 46 -2.29 3.45 -7.40
N ASP A 47 -1.28 4.03 -8.03
CA ASP A 47 -1.41 4.57 -9.39
C ASP A 47 -1.84 3.48 -10.37
N ASN A 48 -1.22 2.30 -10.27
CA ASN A 48 -1.58 1.20 -11.15
C ASN A 48 -3.00 0.71 -10.92
N LEU A 49 -3.40 0.60 -9.65
CA LEU A 49 -4.75 0.12 -9.31
C LEU A 49 -5.83 1.12 -9.72
N ILE A 50 -5.55 2.42 -9.65
CA ILE A 50 -6.49 3.45 -10.11
C ILE A 50 -6.80 3.24 -11.59
N LEU A 51 -5.80 2.94 -12.40
CA LEU A 51 -5.99 2.73 -13.82
C LEU A 51 -6.85 1.50 -14.14
N ARG A 52 -6.86 0.53 -13.24
CA ARG A 52 -7.64 -0.70 -13.42
C ARG A 52 -9.04 -0.61 -12.84
N ALA A 53 -9.27 0.34 -11.93
CA ALA A 53 -10.56 0.48 -11.29
C ALA A 53 -11.52 1.23 -12.22
N SER A 54 -12.78 0.83 -12.21
CA SER A 54 -13.81 1.53 -12.98
C SER A 54 -14.47 2.59 -12.10
N GLY A 55 -15.10 3.56 -12.75
CA GLY A 55 -15.81 4.62 -12.07
C GLY A 55 -15.10 5.95 -12.14
N ASP A 56 -15.81 6.99 -11.81
CA ASP A 56 -15.30 8.36 -11.87
C ASP A 56 -14.84 8.84 -10.50
N ILE A 57 -13.87 9.74 -10.50
CA ILE A 57 -13.46 10.43 -9.29
C ILE A 57 -14.27 11.72 -9.20
N ARG A 58 -15.08 11.83 -8.15
CA ARG A 58 -15.91 13.02 -7.98
C ARG A 58 -15.03 14.24 -7.74
N GLY A 59 -15.47 15.40 -8.27
CA GLY A 59 -14.68 16.60 -8.23
C GLY A 59 -14.28 17.07 -6.83
N GLN A 60 -15.10 16.77 -5.81
CA GLN A 60 -14.77 17.18 -4.44
C GLN A 60 -13.67 16.34 -3.81
N VAL A 61 -13.31 15.20 -4.39
CA VAL A 61 -12.29 14.33 -3.80
C VAL A 61 -10.89 14.89 -4.02
N HIS A 62 -10.65 15.52 -5.17
CA HIS A 62 -9.32 16.07 -5.45
C HIS A 62 -8.87 17.13 -4.45
N PRO A 63 -9.70 18.14 -4.12
CA PRO A 63 -9.29 19.12 -3.10
C PRO A 63 -9.06 18.48 -1.73
N LEU A 64 -9.79 17.42 -1.38
CA LEU A 64 -9.59 16.73 -0.11
C LEU A 64 -8.17 16.18 0.02
N SER A 65 -7.56 15.74 -1.09
CA SER A 65 -6.21 15.21 -1.02
C SER A 65 -5.23 16.27 -0.52
N HIS A 66 -5.41 17.53 -0.90
CA HIS A 66 -4.56 18.62 -0.46
C HIS A 66 -4.77 18.96 1.02
N GLU A 67 -5.99 18.82 1.51
CA GLU A 67 -6.28 19.04 2.92
C GLU A 67 -5.70 17.93 3.77
N ILE A 68 -5.74 16.69 3.28
CA ILE A 68 -5.15 15.54 3.97
C ILE A 68 -3.65 15.75 4.19
N PHE A 69 -2.95 16.41 3.25
CA PHE A 69 -1.53 16.67 3.38
C PHE A 69 -1.19 17.52 4.61
N ARG A 70 -2.15 18.24 5.18
CA ARG A 70 -1.95 19.06 6.37
C ARG A 70 -2.05 18.28 7.66
N LEU A 71 -2.53 17.05 7.59
CA LEU A 71 -2.65 16.20 8.77
C LEU A 71 -1.27 15.71 9.22
N PRO A 72 -1.12 15.39 10.52
CA PRO A 72 0.10 14.76 10.99
C PRO A 72 0.38 13.46 10.23
N THR A 73 1.64 13.09 10.16
CA THR A 73 2.06 11.89 9.44
C THR A 73 1.31 10.64 9.90
N SER A 74 1.12 10.48 11.21
CA SER A 74 0.44 9.30 11.74
C SER A 74 -1.01 9.22 11.28
N ASP A 75 -1.69 10.37 11.13
CA ASP A 75 -3.06 10.39 10.63
C ASP A 75 -3.11 10.05 9.14
N GLN A 76 -2.14 10.52 8.37
CA GLN A 76 -2.08 10.17 6.96
C GLN A 76 -1.85 8.67 6.78
N GLU A 77 -0.96 8.09 7.57
CA GLU A 77 -0.71 6.65 7.54
C GLU A 77 -1.97 5.87 7.94
N GLY A 78 -2.66 6.35 8.98
CA GLY A 78 -3.91 5.74 9.42
C GLY A 78 -4.98 5.77 8.36
N LEU A 79 -5.06 6.87 7.60
CA LEU A 79 -6.01 6.96 6.49
C LEU A 79 -5.70 5.96 5.38
N ILE A 80 -4.42 5.80 5.04
CA ILE A 80 -4.03 4.79 4.05
C ILE A 80 -4.47 3.41 4.51
N GLU A 81 -4.21 3.10 5.78
CA GLU A 81 -4.59 1.80 6.34
C GLU A 81 -6.10 1.59 6.30
N ALA A 82 -6.88 2.62 6.66
CA ALA A 82 -8.33 2.55 6.66
C ALA A 82 -8.87 2.32 5.24
N LEU A 83 -8.33 3.05 4.26
CA LEU A 83 -8.78 2.91 2.89
C LEU A 83 -8.48 1.53 2.33
N ILE A 84 -7.28 1.02 2.61
CA ILE A 84 -6.90 -0.32 2.16
C ILE A 84 -7.78 -1.37 2.82
N ALA A 85 -8.08 -1.23 4.10
CA ALA A 85 -8.95 -2.18 4.81
C ALA A 85 -10.34 -2.24 4.16
N GLN A 86 -10.88 -1.09 3.76
CA GLN A 86 -12.17 -1.04 3.09
C GLN A 86 -12.13 -1.69 1.71
N LEU A 87 -11.06 -1.45 0.95
CA LEU A 87 -10.91 -2.07 -0.35
C LEU A 87 -10.85 -3.59 -0.26
N ARG A 88 -10.19 -4.11 0.76
CA ARG A 88 -10.02 -5.56 0.93
C ARG A 88 -11.27 -6.24 1.47
N SER A 89 -12.21 -5.51 2.03
CA SER A 89 -13.45 -6.07 2.55
C SER A 89 -14.61 -6.01 1.55
N MET A 90 -14.37 -5.48 0.37
CA MET A 90 -15.38 -5.40 -0.69
C MET A 90 -15.64 -6.73 -1.34
#